data_367188bf674f1142641b4128a127aaa6
#
_entry.id   367188bf674f1142641b4128a127aaa6
#
_cell.length_a   1.000
_cell.length_b   1.000
_cell.length_c   1.000
_cell.angle_alpha   90.00
_cell.angle_beta   90.00
_cell.angle_gamma   90.00
#
_symmetry.space_group_name_H-M   'P 1'
#
loop_
_entity.id
_entity.type
_entity.pdbx_description
1 polymer ?
#
loop_
_entity_poly.entity_id
_entity_poly.type
_entity_poly.pdbx_seq_one_letter_code
_entity_poly.pdbx_strand_id
1 'polypeptide(L)'
;MSEEKKDNPYGTPSTTGPEQPGESQERTNRIVRTLLRVPGLSKLVGKRLMTLHVVGRKTGRTFDIPVAYTKHGSVLLIGTALRPWVKNLAPGTPLTITRGGRPEQFDPLVHTAEAEVMRLFEVIARDNKQNACYNGIGFDAAGNPNKADIYQAWQQGGAVIELRPL
;
A
#
# COMPACT_ATOMS: atom_id res chain seq x y z
N MET A 1 28.45 -8.32 -9.79
CA MET A 1 28.41 -8.25 -8.31
C MET A 1 27.08 -8.83 -7.88
N SER A 2 27.12 -9.99 -7.27
CA SER A 2 25.93 -10.58 -6.67
C SER A 2 25.58 -9.71 -5.45
N GLU A 3 24.42 -9.06 -5.47
CA GLU A 3 23.85 -8.50 -4.24
C GLU A 3 23.70 -9.68 -3.28
N GLU A 4 24.48 -9.63 -2.22
CA GLU A 4 24.41 -10.58 -1.12
C GLU A 4 22.99 -10.48 -0.55
N LYS A 5 22.15 -11.43 -0.92
CA LYS A 5 20.79 -11.54 -0.43
C LYS A 5 20.92 -11.73 1.08
N LYS A 6 20.73 -10.65 1.83
CA LYS A 6 20.74 -10.71 3.30
C LYS A 6 19.81 -11.83 3.74
N ASP A 7 20.35 -12.80 4.45
CA ASP A 7 19.55 -13.90 4.98
C ASP A 7 18.36 -13.36 5.77
N ASN A 8 17.19 -13.95 5.52
CA ASN A 8 15.97 -13.53 6.20
C ASN A 8 16.03 -13.97 7.67
N PRO A 9 16.12 -13.04 8.64
CA PRO A 9 16.28 -13.38 10.06
C PRO A 9 15.06 -14.06 10.66
N TYR A 10 13.94 -14.07 9.96
CA TYR A 10 12.68 -14.68 10.39
C TYR A 10 12.43 -16.06 9.76
N GLY A 11 13.36 -16.59 9.00
CA GLY A 11 13.29 -17.89 8.38
C GLY A 11 12.93 -17.86 6.88
N THR A 12 12.42 -18.98 6.38
CA THR A 12 12.06 -19.12 4.98
C THR A 12 10.69 -18.51 4.70
N PRO A 13 10.57 -17.60 3.71
CA PRO A 13 9.28 -17.06 3.31
C PRO A 13 8.33 -18.14 2.79
N SER A 14 7.05 -17.98 3.03
CA SER A 14 5.98 -18.89 2.55
C SER A 14 5.48 -18.51 1.15
N THR A 15 5.85 -17.34 0.64
CA THR A 15 5.48 -16.85 -0.69
C THR A 15 6.70 -16.45 -1.51
N THR A 16 6.50 -16.14 -2.78
CA THR A 16 7.56 -15.63 -3.67
C THR A 16 7.72 -14.11 -3.61
N GLY A 17 6.97 -13.44 -2.75
CA GLY A 17 6.98 -11.99 -2.61
C GLY A 17 5.77 -11.31 -3.24
N PRO A 18 5.77 -9.97 -3.27
CA PRO A 18 4.70 -9.17 -3.84
C PRO A 18 4.43 -9.51 -5.31
N GLU A 19 3.16 -9.45 -5.71
CA GLU A 19 2.79 -9.59 -7.12
C GLU A 19 3.46 -8.50 -7.96
N GLN A 20 4.12 -8.92 -9.03
CA GLN A 20 4.72 -7.99 -9.98
C GLN A 20 3.61 -7.34 -10.82
N PRO A 21 3.70 -6.02 -11.09
CA PRO A 21 2.73 -5.35 -11.95
C PRO A 21 2.83 -5.90 -13.37
N GLY A 22 1.80 -6.62 -13.79
CA GLY A 22 1.62 -7.10 -15.16
C GLY A 22 0.47 -6.38 -15.86
N GLU A 23 0.22 -6.71 -17.13
CA GLU A 23 -0.91 -6.15 -17.91
C GLU A 23 -2.27 -6.35 -17.21
N SER A 24 -2.42 -7.40 -16.42
CA SER A 24 -3.63 -7.66 -15.63
C SER A 24 -3.89 -6.59 -14.57
N GLN A 25 -2.84 -5.96 -14.06
CA GLN A 25 -2.97 -4.94 -13.00
C GLN A 25 -3.50 -3.61 -13.54
N GLU A 26 -3.12 -3.23 -14.75
CA GLU A 26 -3.69 -2.05 -15.40
C GLU A 26 -5.19 -2.22 -15.68
N ARG A 27 -5.60 -3.43 -16.09
CA ARG A 27 -7.01 -3.77 -16.28
C ARG A 27 -7.78 -3.73 -14.96
N THR A 28 -7.23 -4.32 -13.91
CA THR A 28 -7.83 -4.32 -12.56
C THR A 28 -7.95 -2.90 -12.03
N ASN A 29 -6.91 -2.08 -12.17
CA ASN A 29 -6.93 -0.68 -11.76
C ASN A 29 -7.97 0.13 -12.53
N ARG A 30 -8.16 -0.15 -13.82
CA ARG A 30 -9.20 0.50 -14.63
C ARG A 30 -10.60 0.11 -14.16
N ILE A 31 -10.81 -1.17 -13.88
CA ILE A 31 -12.09 -1.69 -13.36
C ILE A 31 -12.40 -1.06 -12.02
N VAL A 32 -11.44 -1.04 -11.10
CA VAL A 32 -11.60 -0.43 -9.76
C VAL A 32 -11.92 1.06 -9.87
N ARG A 33 -11.24 1.81 -10.74
CA ARG A 33 -11.54 3.23 -11.00
C ARG A 33 -12.97 3.42 -11.52
N THR A 34 -13.43 2.55 -12.41
CA THR A 34 -14.79 2.60 -12.96
C THR A 34 -15.82 2.30 -11.88
N LEU A 35 -15.59 1.27 -11.07
CA LEU A 35 -16.48 0.88 -9.97
C LEU A 35 -16.58 1.97 -8.89
N LEU A 36 -15.49 2.66 -8.59
CA LEU A 36 -15.48 3.78 -7.62
C LEU A 36 -16.29 5.00 -8.09
N ARG A 37 -16.55 5.11 -9.40
CA ARG A 37 -17.37 6.18 -10.00
C ARG A 37 -18.87 5.90 -9.99
N VAL A 38 -19.27 4.65 -9.73
CA VAL A 38 -20.68 4.27 -9.73
C VAL A 38 -21.32 4.59 -8.38
N PRO A 39 -22.36 5.46 -8.31
CA PRO A 39 -23.06 5.77 -7.05
C PRO A 39 -23.65 4.50 -6.43
N GLY A 40 -23.41 4.29 -5.14
CA GLY A 40 -23.88 3.13 -4.40
C GLY A 40 -22.87 1.97 -4.31
N LEU A 41 -22.18 1.60 -5.38
CA LEU A 41 -21.06 0.65 -5.35
C LEU A 41 -19.84 1.24 -4.66
N SER A 42 -19.61 2.53 -4.78
CA SER A 42 -18.52 3.23 -4.10
C SER A 42 -18.60 3.13 -2.57
N LYS A 43 -19.80 2.98 -2.00
CA LYS A 43 -19.96 2.82 -0.54
C LYS A 43 -19.62 1.42 -0.05
N LEU A 44 -19.83 0.39 -0.87
CA LEU A 44 -19.55 -1.02 -0.54
C LEU A 44 -18.07 -1.36 -0.72
N VAL A 45 -17.50 -0.92 -1.83
CA VAL A 45 -16.08 -1.10 -2.16
C VAL A 45 -15.22 -0.06 -1.45
N GLY A 46 -15.76 1.13 -1.20
CA GLY A 46 -15.06 2.29 -0.62
C GLY A 46 -14.70 2.20 0.85
N LYS A 47 -15.19 1.19 1.58
CA LYS A 47 -14.80 1.02 2.99
C LYS A 47 -13.32 0.72 3.17
N ARG A 48 -12.65 0.21 2.14
CA ARG A 48 -11.24 -0.17 2.17
C ARG A 48 -10.46 0.27 0.94
N LEU A 49 -11.09 0.97 0.02
CA LEU A 49 -10.47 1.54 -1.17
C LEU A 49 -10.64 3.04 -1.20
N MET A 50 -9.60 3.72 -1.66
CA MET A 50 -9.61 5.16 -1.90
C MET A 50 -8.77 5.49 -3.13
N THR A 51 -8.92 6.69 -3.65
CA THR A 51 -8.10 7.20 -4.75
C THR A 51 -7.17 8.27 -4.23
N LEU A 52 -5.88 8.11 -4.46
CA LEU A 52 -4.88 9.14 -4.23
C LEU A 52 -4.75 10.01 -5.48
N HIS A 53 -4.82 11.32 -5.32
CA HIS A 53 -4.59 12.29 -6.40
C HIS A 53 -3.14 12.80 -6.30
N VAL A 54 -2.22 12.06 -6.91
CA VAL A 54 -0.79 12.32 -6.81
C VAL A 54 -0.36 13.29 -7.90
N VAL A 55 0.23 14.41 -7.51
CA VAL A 55 0.77 15.40 -8.45
C VAL A 55 2.24 15.08 -8.76
N GLY A 56 2.55 14.86 -10.03
CA GLY A 56 3.91 14.60 -10.48
C GLY A 56 4.80 15.83 -10.33
N ARG A 57 5.91 15.69 -9.59
CA ARG A 57 6.84 16.79 -9.30
C ARG A 57 7.47 17.42 -10.53
N LYS A 58 7.68 16.64 -11.59
CA LYS A 58 8.33 17.08 -12.82
C LYS A 58 7.34 17.67 -13.83
N THR A 59 6.14 17.13 -13.90
CA THR A 59 5.17 17.46 -14.97
C THR A 59 3.97 18.26 -14.50
N GLY A 60 3.70 18.31 -13.18
CA GLY A 60 2.50 18.89 -12.60
C GLY A 60 1.21 18.11 -12.93
N ARG A 61 1.31 16.97 -13.60
CA ARG A 61 0.15 16.13 -13.93
C ARG A 61 -0.34 15.43 -12.67
N THR A 62 -1.64 15.32 -12.52
CA THR A 62 -2.29 14.55 -11.48
C THR A 62 -2.53 13.12 -11.95
N PHE A 63 -2.12 12.17 -11.13
CA PHE A 63 -2.34 10.74 -11.34
C PHE A 63 -3.32 10.23 -10.29
N ASP A 64 -4.37 9.55 -10.73
CA ASP A 64 -5.33 8.90 -9.85
C ASP A 64 -4.88 7.47 -9.57
N ILE A 65 -4.46 7.23 -8.34
CA ILE A 65 -3.94 5.94 -7.91
C ILE A 65 -4.95 5.29 -6.96
N PRO A 66 -5.65 4.22 -7.38
CA PRO A 66 -6.52 3.47 -6.49
C PRO A 66 -5.69 2.60 -5.55
N VAL A 67 -5.97 2.67 -4.26
CA VAL A 67 -5.26 1.92 -3.22
C VAL A 67 -6.21 1.38 -2.18
N ALA A 68 -5.86 0.23 -1.59
CA ALA A 68 -6.46 -0.22 -0.34
C ALA A 68 -5.79 0.48 0.85
N TYR A 69 -6.55 0.69 1.90
CA TYR A 69 -6.04 1.31 3.11
C TYR A 69 -6.49 0.57 4.38
N THR A 70 -5.71 0.76 5.43
CA THR A 70 -6.03 0.31 6.78
C THR A 70 -6.16 1.52 7.68
N LYS A 71 -7.24 1.58 8.45
CA LYS A 71 -7.41 2.62 9.46
C LYS A 71 -6.68 2.20 10.74
N HIS A 72 -5.78 3.05 11.22
CA HIS A 72 -4.99 2.80 12.42
C HIS A 72 -4.99 4.05 13.30
N GLY A 73 -5.85 4.06 14.33
CA GLY A 73 -6.10 5.27 15.11
C GLY A 73 -6.64 6.39 14.22
N SER A 74 -5.97 7.53 14.23
CA SER A 74 -6.33 8.71 13.42
C SER A 74 -5.69 8.70 12.01
N VAL A 75 -4.77 7.75 11.73
CA VAL A 75 -4.04 7.70 10.47
C VAL A 75 -4.58 6.63 9.53
N LEU A 76 -4.29 6.76 8.25
CA LEU A 76 -4.54 5.74 7.24
C LEU A 76 -3.20 5.16 6.78
N LEU A 77 -3.11 3.83 6.69
CA LEU A 77 -1.92 3.12 6.26
C LEU A 77 -2.15 2.48 4.89
N ILE A 78 -1.15 2.59 4.03
CA ILE A 78 -1.14 1.97 2.70
C ILE A 78 0.14 1.15 2.57
N GLY A 79 0.00 -0.17 2.43
CA GLY A 79 1.11 -1.04 2.08
C GLY A 79 1.35 -1.03 0.57
N THR A 80 2.58 -0.76 0.15
CA THR A 80 2.95 -0.68 -1.26
C THR A 80 4.42 -1.07 -1.47
N ALA A 81 4.89 -1.01 -2.71
CA ALA A 81 6.30 -0.99 -3.03
C ALA A 81 6.73 0.43 -3.41
N LEU A 82 8.02 0.69 -3.44
CA LEU A 82 8.59 1.97 -3.88
C LEU A 82 8.42 2.14 -5.40
N ARG A 83 7.21 2.48 -5.81
CA ARG A 83 6.85 2.76 -7.20
C ARG A 83 7.17 4.21 -7.56
N PRO A 84 7.29 4.55 -8.85
CA PRO A 84 7.62 5.91 -9.29
C PRO A 84 6.69 6.99 -8.72
N TRP A 85 5.39 6.72 -8.60
CA TRP A 85 4.43 7.68 -8.06
C TRP A 85 4.64 7.99 -6.56
N VAL A 86 5.16 7.03 -5.80
CA VAL A 86 5.45 7.21 -4.36
C VAL A 86 6.49 8.30 -4.14
N LYS A 87 7.42 8.46 -5.07
CA LYS A 87 8.48 9.49 -5.02
C LYS A 87 7.95 10.92 -5.11
N ASN A 88 6.69 11.11 -5.50
CA ASN A 88 6.04 12.42 -5.54
C ASN A 88 5.43 12.83 -4.19
N LEU A 89 5.36 11.91 -3.23
CA LEU A 89 4.85 12.19 -1.90
C LEU A 89 5.96 12.78 -1.03
N ALA A 90 5.65 13.86 -0.33
CA ALA A 90 6.60 14.52 0.58
C ALA A 90 5.88 15.01 1.84
N PRO A 91 6.47 14.81 3.03
CA PRO A 91 5.95 15.38 4.26
C PRO A 91 5.83 16.91 4.14
N GLY A 92 4.76 17.47 4.68
CA GLY A 92 4.49 18.90 4.61
C GLY A 92 3.83 19.37 3.31
N THR A 93 3.67 18.48 2.33
CA THR A 93 2.90 18.75 1.10
C THR A 93 1.61 17.96 1.14
N PRO A 94 0.44 18.59 1.39
CA PRO A 94 -0.83 17.87 1.51
C PRO A 94 -1.14 17.04 0.26
N LEU A 95 -1.62 15.82 0.49
CA LEU A 95 -2.12 14.93 -0.54
C LEU A 95 -3.63 14.90 -0.50
N THR A 96 -4.27 15.17 -1.62
CA THR A 96 -5.72 15.00 -1.76
C THR A 96 -6.04 13.54 -2.06
N ILE A 97 -7.01 13.01 -1.32
CA ILE A 97 -7.56 11.68 -1.56
C ILE A 97 -9.07 11.78 -1.76
N THR A 98 -9.66 10.80 -2.43
CA THR A 98 -11.11 10.62 -2.46
C THR A 98 -11.47 9.28 -1.82
N ARG A 99 -12.29 9.35 -0.79
CA ARG A 99 -12.78 8.20 -0.04
C ARG A 99 -14.30 8.29 0.14
N GLY A 100 -15.03 7.24 -0.28
CA GLY A 100 -16.49 7.26 -0.23
C GLY A 100 -17.13 8.42 -1.01
N GLY A 101 -16.50 8.84 -2.11
CA GLY A 101 -16.95 9.96 -2.93
C GLY A 101 -16.65 11.35 -2.36
N ARG A 102 -15.90 11.44 -1.25
CA ARG A 102 -15.56 12.71 -0.59
C ARG A 102 -14.06 13.00 -0.70
N PRO A 103 -13.67 14.21 -1.11
CA PRO A 103 -12.28 14.63 -1.07
C PRO A 103 -11.85 14.95 0.36
N GLU A 104 -10.67 14.52 0.72
CA GLU A 104 -10.03 14.79 2.02
C GLU A 104 -8.54 15.09 1.78
N GLN A 105 -7.92 15.84 2.68
CA GLN A 105 -6.49 16.13 2.62
C GLN A 105 -5.75 15.54 3.80
N PHE A 106 -4.58 14.95 3.51
CA PHE A 106 -3.70 14.35 4.50
C PHE A 106 -2.25 14.76 4.26
N ASP A 107 -1.46 14.68 5.32
CA ASP A 107 -0.01 14.81 5.22
C ASP A 107 0.62 13.42 5.05
N PRO A 108 1.29 13.12 3.91
CA PRO A 108 1.85 11.81 3.65
C PRO A 108 3.25 11.67 4.28
N LEU A 109 3.50 10.53 4.89
CA LEU A 109 4.83 10.10 5.33
C LEU A 109 5.12 8.71 4.78
N VAL A 110 6.24 8.55 4.07
CA VAL A 110 6.64 7.27 3.50
C VAL A 110 7.67 6.60 4.40
N HIS A 111 7.34 5.44 4.93
CA HIS A 111 8.21 4.61 5.74
C HIS A 111 8.92 3.57 4.86
N THR A 112 10.24 3.56 4.90
CA THR A 112 11.10 2.63 4.14
C THR A 112 12.09 1.88 5.03
N ALA A 113 12.27 2.30 6.28
CA ALA A 113 13.14 1.64 7.22
C ALA A 113 12.58 0.27 7.65
N GLU A 114 13.44 -0.72 7.78
CA GLU A 114 13.07 -2.10 8.12
C GLU A 114 12.13 -2.17 9.33
N ALA A 115 12.50 -1.59 10.46
CA ALA A 115 11.73 -1.67 11.70
C ALA A 115 10.31 -1.13 11.56
N GLU A 116 10.15 0.02 10.91
CA GLU A 116 8.85 0.65 10.69
C GLU A 116 8.00 -0.13 9.67
N VAL A 117 8.61 -0.57 8.58
CA VAL A 117 7.91 -1.36 7.55
C VAL A 117 7.44 -2.70 8.14
N MET A 118 8.30 -3.39 8.92
CA MET A 118 7.92 -4.64 9.59
C MET A 118 6.72 -4.46 10.51
N ARG A 119 6.75 -3.43 11.35
CA ARG A 119 5.68 -3.12 12.29
C ARG A 119 4.37 -2.75 11.59
N LEU A 120 4.42 -1.87 10.62
CA LEU A 120 3.24 -1.34 9.95
C LEU A 120 2.62 -2.34 8.96
N PHE A 121 3.42 -3.14 8.27
CA PHE A 121 2.88 -4.22 7.44
C PHE A 121 2.16 -5.28 8.26
N GLU A 122 2.60 -5.56 9.48
CA GLU A 122 1.89 -6.47 10.37
C GLU A 122 0.50 -5.93 10.72
N VAL A 123 0.39 -4.65 11.04
CA VAL A 123 -0.89 -3.96 11.28
C VAL A 123 -1.82 -4.07 10.07
N ILE A 124 -1.30 -3.76 8.90
CA ILE A 124 -2.05 -3.82 7.64
C ILE A 124 -2.51 -5.24 7.34
N ALA A 125 -1.64 -6.22 7.47
CA ALA A 125 -1.94 -7.61 7.18
C ALA A 125 -3.02 -8.18 8.11
N ARG A 126 -3.00 -7.83 9.38
CA ARG A 126 -4.03 -8.25 10.35
C ARG A 126 -5.39 -7.65 10.03
N ASP A 127 -5.43 -6.43 9.54
CA ASP A 127 -6.67 -5.73 9.18
C ASP A 127 -7.22 -6.16 7.83
N ASN A 128 -6.35 -6.37 6.85
CA ASN A 128 -6.73 -6.65 5.47
C ASN A 128 -5.93 -7.80 4.87
N LYS A 129 -6.47 -9.01 5.01
CA LYS A 129 -5.84 -10.23 4.49
C LYS A 129 -5.66 -10.23 2.97
N GLN A 130 -6.57 -9.60 2.23
CA GLN A 130 -6.47 -9.51 0.78
C GLN A 130 -5.31 -8.60 0.36
N ASN A 131 -5.12 -7.49 1.04
CA ASN A 131 -3.97 -6.62 0.83
C ASN A 131 -2.66 -7.33 1.19
N ALA A 132 -2.66 -8.11 2.28
CA ALA A 132 -1.52 -8.93 2.67
C ALA A 132 -1.14 -9.93 1.56
N CYS A 133 -2.10 -10.68 1.05
CA CYS A 133 -1.88 -11.60 -0.08
C CYS A 133 -1.27 -10.90 -1.29
N TYR A 134 -1.81 -9.74 -1.65
CA TYR A 134 -1.31 -8.94 -2.77
C TYR A 134 0.15 -8.50 -2.57
N ASN A 135 0.55 -8.22 -1.34
CA ASN A 135 1.92 -7.89 -0.98
C ASN A 135 2.81 -9.13 -0.70
N GLY A 136 2.31 -10.32 -0.99
CA GLY A 136 3.05 -11.57 -0.83
C GLY A 136 3.24 -11.98 0.64
N ILE A 137 2.30 -11.60 1.51
CA ILE A 137 2.33 -11.91 2.94
C ILE A 137 1.28 -13.00 3.23
N GLY A 138 1.76 -14.19 3.60
CA GLY A 138 0.93 -15.29 4.08
C GLY A 138 0.69 -15.23 5.58
N PHE A 139 -0.06 -16.22 6.06
CA PHE A 139 -0.42 -16.36 7.47
C PHE A 139 -0.02 -17.75 7.97
N ASP A 140 0.36 -17.82 9.23
CA ASP A 140 0.63 -19.09 9.89
C ASP A 140 -0.66 -19.83 10.29
N ALA A 141 -0.54 -21.03 10.85
CA ALA A 141 -1.68 -21.83 11.29
C ALA A 141 -2.53 -21.17 12.40
N ALA A 142 -1.93 -20.25 13.17
CA ALA A 142 -2.63 -19.47 14.20
C ALA A 142 -3.28 -18.19 13.63
N GLY A 143 -3.13 -17.91 12.34
CA GLY A 143 -3.69 -16.74 11.67
C GLY A 143 -2.85 -15.46 11.83
N ASN A 144 -1.59 -15.58 12.27
CA ASN A 144 -0.66 -14.44 12.34
C ASN A 144 0.03 -14.21 11.00
N PRO A 145 0.29 -12.95 10.60
CA PRO A 145 1.07 -12.66 9.43
C PRO A 145 2.48 -13.26 9.53
N ASN A 146 2.95 -13.87 8.44
CA ASN A 146 4.27 -14.47 8.41
C ASN A 146 5.35 -13.39 8.35
N LYS A 147 6.17 -13.30 9.39
CA LYS A 147 7.24 -12.28 9.48
C LYS A 147 8.31 -12.43 8.40
N ALA A 148 8.62 -13.66 8.00
CA ALA A 148 9.57 -13.91 6.91
C ALA A 148 9.05 -13.35 5.58
N ASP A 149 7.75 -13.43 5.33
CA ASP A 149 7.11 -12.85 4.16
C ASP A 149 7.13 -11.32 4.19
N ILE A 150 6.87 -10.72 5.35
CA ILE A 150 6.93 -9.26 5.52
C ILE A 150 8.36 -8.76 5.26
N TYR A 151 9.35 -9.43 5.80
CA TYR A 151 10.75 -9.09 5.58
C TYR A 151 11.14 -9.22 4.11
N GLN A 152 10.71 -10.29 3.43
CA GLN A 152 10.90 -10.46 1.99
C GLN A 152 10.27 -9.31 1.19
N ALA A 153 9.04 -8.90 1.54
CA ALA A 153 8.37 -7.78 0.90
C ALA A 153 9.17 -6.48 1.07
N TRP A 154 9.69 -6.23 2.27
CA TRP A 154 10.57 -5.09 2.53
C TRP A 154 11.85 -5.14 1.70
N GLN A 155 12.54 -6.29 1.64
CA GLN A 155 13.74 -6.47 0.81
C GLN A 155 13.50 -6.21 -0.67
N GLN A 156 12.29 -6.45 -1.15
CA GLN A 156 11.87 -6.21 -2.54
C GLN A 156 11.32 -4.81 -2.77
N GLY A 157 11.60 -3.87 -1.87
CA GLY A 157 11.20 -2.48 -1.99
C GLY A 157 9.87 -2.13 -1.33
N GLY A 158 9.36 -2.99 -0.46
CA GLY A 158 8.14 -2.73 0.32
C GLY A 158 8.26 -1.46 1.14
N ALA A 159 7.19 -0.67 1.16
CA ALA A 159 7.08 0.59 1.88
C ALA A 159 5.67 0.76 2.43
N VAL A 160 5.53 1.57 3.46
CA VAL A 160 4.22 1.94 4.01
C VAL A 160 4.06 3.45 3.93
N ILE A 161 2.94 3.86 3.37
CA ILE A 161 2.54 5.27 3.37
C ILE A 161 1.60 5.47 4.55
N GLU A 162 1.96 6.39 5.42
CA GLU A 162 1.12 6.85 6.52
C GLU A 162 0.51 8.19 6.15
N LEU A 163 -0.81 8.25 6.10
CA LEU A 163 -1.55 9.48 5.86
C LEU A 163 -2.05 10.02 7.20
N ARG A 164 -1.49 11.15 7.60
CA ARG A 164 -1.82 11.83 8.86
C ARG A 164 -2.85 12.92 8.60
N PRO A 165 -3.87 13.09 9.46
CA PRO A 165 -4.78 14.23 9.37
C PRO A 165 -4.02 15.54 9.41
N LEU A 166 -4.49 16.54 8.67
CA LEU A 166 -3.96 17.91 8.74
C LEU A 166 -4.45 18.62 10.00
#